data_baa525e07e4c8f02693ea63a6266aca0
#
_entry.id   baa525e07e4c8f02693ea63a6266aca0
#
_cell.length_a   1.000
_cell.length_b   1.000
_cell.length_c   1.000
_cell.angle_alpha   90.00
_cell.angle_beta   90.00
_cell.angle_gamma   90.00
#
_symmetry.space_group_name_H-M   'P 1'
#
loop_
_entity.id
_entity.type
_entity.pdbx_description
1 polymer ?
#
loop_
_entity_poly.entity_id
_entity_poly.type
_entity_poly.pdbx_seq_one_letter_code
_entity_poly.pdbx_strand_id
1 'polypeptide(L)'
;MFDIRRREFMFLLGAAAAWPLAARAQQPDRVRRIGVLMGIADDFEGQARIAVFRHTLQALGWSEGRNIQFIYRWSGGDVAHARQFAKELLDLRSDVILTNSTPVTVAVRDTTRMTPTVFVQVSDPVGAGVVQSLTRPGGNLTGFTNFDPSTAGKWLELLKRLAPNITRIAYLFNPNTAPLLYAKAVVTAAPLLSVKSIPAAVHNADEMERVIEQFARASDSALLVLPDLFNATNRQSIIALAARHRLPAVYPFSYFVTSGGLMSYGTEVLDTYRQAASYVDRILKGERPSDLPIQQCRPNTSWSSTSRPPRRSA
;
A
#
# COMPACT_ATOMS: atom_id res chain seq x y z
N MET A 1 25.81 -66.70 -30.35
CA MET A 1 26.40 -65.67 -31.20
C MET A 1 25.30 -64.69 -31.62
N PHE A 2 25.04 -63.69 -30.78
CA PHE A 2 24.01 -62.70 -31.02
C PHE A 2 24.67 -61.37 -31.38
N ASP A 3 24.57 -61.03 -32.65
CA ASP A 3 25.08 -59.77 -33.20
C ASP A 3 23.96 -58.72 -33.11
N ILE A 4 23.96 -57.99 -32.01
CA ILE A 4 23.03 -56.82 -31.82
C ILE A 4 23.65 -55.68 -32.59
N ARG A 5 23.04 -55.31 -33.71
CA ARG A 5 23.49 -54.25 -34.63
C ARG A 5 23.57 -52.90 -33.88
N ARG A 6 24.74 -52.29 -33.87
CA ARG A 6 25.06 -50.98 -33.27
C ARG A 6 24.04 -49.88 -33.55
N ARG A 7 23.24 -50.01 -34.62
CA ARG A 7 22.17 -49.04 -35.01
C ARG A 7 20.95 -49.05 -34.08
N GLU A 8 20.54 -50.19 -33.55
CA GLU A 8 19.39 -50.30 -32.68
C GLU A 8 19.65 -49.76 -31.25
N PHE A 9 20.89 -49.85 -30.82
CA PHE A 9 21.32 -49.32 -29.52
C PHE A 9 21.36 -47.79 -29.50
N MET A 10 21.66 -47.14 -30.63
CA MET A 10 21.66 -45.68 -30.74
C MET A 10 20.23 -45.08 -30.78
N PHE A 11 19.23 -45.81 -31.29
CA PHE A 11 17.81 -45.35 -31.24
C PHE A 11 17.21 -45.44 -29.85
N LEU A 12 17.62 -46.39 -29.01
CA LEU A 12 17.15 -46.52 -27.63
C LEU A 12 17.73 -45.43 -26.71
N LEU A 13 18.97 -44.98 -26.93
CA LEU A 13 19.59 -43.89 -26.18
C LEU A 13 19.01 -42.50 -26.53
N GLY A 14 18.57 -42.29 -27.77
CA GLY A 14 17.92 -41.04 -28.19
C GLY A 14 16.53 -40.86 -27.62
N ALA A 15 15.74 -41.91 -27.40
CA ALA A 15 14.43 -41.88 -26.80
C ALA A 15 14.44 -41.60 -25.28
N ALA A 16 15.49 -42.06 -24.57
CA ALA A 16 15.63 -41.84 -23.12
C ALA A 16 16.05 -40.39 -22.76
N ALA A 17 16.71 -39.66 -23.67
CA ALA A 17 17.15 -38.30 -23.45
C ALA A 17 16.04 -37.25 -23.67
N ALA A 18 14.96 -37.59 -24.40
CA ALA A 18 13.81 -36.70 -24.66
C ALA A 18 12.73 -36.74 -23.54
N TRP A 19 12.77 -37.79 -22.69
CA TRP A 19 11.75 -37.97 -21.64
C TRP A 19 11.71 -36.86 -20.57
N PRO A 20 12.82 -36.30 -20.06
CA PRO A 20 12.74 -35.25 -19.04
C PRO A 20 12.28 -33.90 -19.58
N LEU A 21 12.36 -33.65 -20.89
CA LEU A 21 11.84 -32.40 -21.51
C LEU A 21 10.33 -32.47 -21.74
N ALA A 22 9.79 -33.63 -22.08
CA ALA A 22 8.35 -33.84 -22.25
C ALA A 22 7.62 -33.84 -20.91
N ALA A 23 8.22 -34.29 -19.81
CA ALA A 23 7.63 -34.31 -18.49
C ALA A 23 7.49 -32.87 -17.87
N ARG A 24 8.29 -31.91 -18.30
CA ARG A 24 8.12 -30.49 -17.91
C ARG A 24 6.98 -29.79 -18.65
N ALA A 25 6.56 -30.28 -19.80
CA ALA A 25 5.48 -29.70 -20.61
C ALA A 25 4.07 -30.14 -20.19
N GLN A 26 3.94 -31.07 -19.23
CA GLN A 26 2.64 -31.67 -18.84
C GLN A 26 2.30 -31.53 -17.35
N GLN A 27 2.87 -30.57 -16.61
CA GLN A 27 2.18 -30.16 -15.39
C GLN A 27 0.94 -29.37 -15.84
N PRO A 28 -0.28 -29.86 -15.54
CA PRO A 28 -1.47 -29.08 -15.81
C PRO A 28 -1.27 -27.73 -15.12
N ASP A 29 -1.49 -26.64 -15.84
CA ASP A 29 -1.38 -25.28 -15.33
C ASP A 29 -2.30 -25.18 -14.11
N ARG A 30 -1.74 -25.43 -12.92
CA ARG A 30 -2.48 -25.33 -11.67
C ARG A 30 -2.97 -23.90 -11.54
N VAL A 31 -4.28 -23.69 -11.42
CA VAL A 31 -4.86 -22.39 -11.15
C VAL A 31 -4.25 -21.84 -9.85
N ARG A 32 -3.50 -20.74 -9.97
CA ARG A 32 -2.87 -20.07 -8.83
C ARG A 32 -3.88 -19.27 -8.05
N ARG A 33 -3.83 -19.30 -6.75
CA ARG A 33 -4.72 -18.55 -5.87
C ARG A 33 -4.02 -17.30 -5.34
N ILE A 34 -4.59 -16.14 -5.63
CA ILE A 34 -4.10 -14.85 -5.16
C ILE A 34 -5.05 -14.37 -4.06
N GLY A 35 -4.60 -14.42 -2.81
CA GLY A 35 -5.29 -13.79 -1.70
C GLY A 35 -5.11 -12.28 -1.75
N VAL A 36 -6.19 -11.53 -1.56
CA VAL A 36 -6.15 -10.06 -1.55
C VAL A 36 -6.80 -9.59 -0.25
N LEU A 37 -5.99 -9.07 0.67
CA LEU A 37 -6.46 -8.57 1.96
C LEU A 37 -6.32 -7.05 2.01
N MET A 38 -7.45 -6.37 1.87
CA MET A 38 -7.52 -4.91 1.87
C MET A 38 -7.90 -4.38 3.25
N GLY A 39 -7.12 -3.39 3.73
CA GLY A 39 -7.40 -2.70 4.99
C GLY A 39 -8.55 -1.69 4.89
N ILE A 40 -8.76 -1.12 3.71
CA ILE A 40 -9.86 -0.18 3.44
C ILE A 40 -11.16 -0.93 3.14
N ALA A 41 -12.26 -0.18 3.03
CA ALA A 41 -13.56 -0.73 2.66
C ALA A 41 -13.64 -1.16 1.19
N ASP A 42 -14.60 -2.01 0.88
CA ASP A 42 -14.99 -2.36 -0.49
C ASP A 42 -15.82 -1.22 -1.09
N ASP A 43 -15.15 -0.13 -1.44
CA ASP A 43 -15.74 1.06 -2.03
C ASP A 43 -15.12 1.37 -3.41
N PHE A 44 -15.55 2.46 -4.03
CA PHE A 44 -15.03 2.89 -5.34
C PHE A 44 -13.49 2.98 -5.38
N GLU A 45 -12.86 3.52 -4.32
CA GLU A 45 -11.41 3.66 -4.24
C GLU A 45 -10.73 2.29 -4.10
N GLY A 46 -11.28 1.41 -3.27
CA GLY A 46 -10.80 0.04 -3.11
C GLY A 46 -10.88 -0.74 -4.42
N GLN A 47 -12.01 -0.66 -5.10
CA GLN A 47 -12.23 -1.33 -6.39
C GLN A 47 -11.33 -0.77 -7.50
N ALA A 48 -11.07 0.55 -7.53
CA ALA A 48 -10.13 1.14 -8.50
C ALA A 48 -8.71 0.57 -8.35
N ARG A 49 -8.24 0.38 -7.11
CA ARG A 49 -6.93 -0.24 -6.82
C ARG A 49 -6.86 -1.68 -7.33
N ILE A 50 -7.90 -2.47 -7.03
CA ILE A 50 -7.98 -3.87 -7.46
C ILE A 50 -8.10 -3.97 -8.99
N ALA A 51 -8.85 -3.09 -9.63
CA ALA A 51 -8.98 -3.06 -11.09
C ALA A 51 -7.62 -2.86 -11.78
N VAL A 52 -6.80 -1.91 -11.31
CA VAL A 52 -5.44 -1.67 -11.83
C VAL A 52 -4.55 -2.90 -11.62
N PHE A 53 -4.58 -3.50 -10.43
CA PHE A 53 -3.82 -4.71 -10.11
C PHE A 53 -4.20 -5.88 -11.02
N ARG A 54 -5.49 -6.17 -11.17
CA ARG A 54 -6.02 -7.23 -12.05
C ARG A 54 -5.66 -6.99 -13.52
N HIS A 55 -5.88 -5.78 -14.02
CA HIS A 55 -5.57 -5.41 -15.41
C HIS A 55 -4.07 -5.60 -15.71
N THR A 56 -3.20 -5.22 -14.76
CA THR A 56 -1.76 -5.39 -14.93
C THR A 56 -1.37 -6.88 -14.94
N LEU A 57 -1.94 -7.70 -14.05
CA LEU A 57 -1.72 -9.15 -14.08
C LEU A 57 -2.22 -9.78 -15.39
N GLN A 58 -3.37 -9.32 -15.90
CA GLN A 58 -3.90 -9.78 -17.17
C GLN A 58 -2.93 -9.47 -18.33
N ALA A 59 -2.36 -8.27 -18.36
CA ALA A 59 -1.35 -7.89 -19.36
C ALA A 59 -0.06 -8.74 -19.25
N LEU A 60 0.25 -9.28 -18.06
CA LEU A 60 1.37 -10.19 -17.80
C LEU A 60 1.04 -11.67 -18.08
N GLY A 61 -0.18 -11.97 -18.60
CA GLY A 61 -0.61 -13.30 -19.00
C GLY A 61 -1.42 -14.07 -17.95
N TRP A 62 -1.75 -13.44 -16.82
CA TRP A 62 -2.57 -14.03 -15.77
C TRP A 62 -4.05 -13.67 -15.95
N SER A 63 -4.90 -14.66 -16.20
CA SER A 63 -6.34 -14.46 -16.45
C SER A 63 -7.17 -15.21 -15.43
N GLU A 64 -8.09 -14.49 -14.77
CA GLU A 64 -9.03 -15.08 -13.80
C GLU A 64 -9.91 -16.14 -14.48
N GLY A 65 -10.12 -17.26 -13.81
CA GLY A 65 -10.85 -18.41 -14.34
C GLY A 65 -10.04 -19.32 -15.27
N ARG A 66 -8.87 -18.89 -15.77
CA ARG A 66 -7.98 -19.71 -16.60
C ARG A 66 -6.78 -20.25 -15.82
N ASN A 67 -5.94 -19.38 -15.29
CA ASN A 67 -4.70 -19.75 -14.61
C ASN A 67 -4.53 -19.07 -13.25
N ILE A 68 -5.40 -18.10 -12.88
CA ILE A 68 -5.50 -17.53 -11.54
C ILE A 68 -6.93 -17.50 -11.03
N GLN A 69 -7.05 -17.46 -9.71
CA GLN A 69 -8.27 -17.19 -8.96
C GLN A 69 -7.96 -16.14 -7.89
N PHE A 70 -8.76 -15.09 -7.78
CA PHE A 70 -8.67 -14.12 -6.70
C PHE A 70 -9.59 -14.48 -5.54
N ILE A 71 -9.10 -14.22 -4.31
CA ILE A 71 -9.85 -14.39 -3.06
C ILE A 71 -9.76 -13.08 -2.31
N TYR A 72 -10.84 -12.29 -2.30
CA TYR A 72 -10.87 -10.96 -1.70
C TYR A 72 -11.36 -10.98 -0.27
N ARG A 73 -10.72 -10.16 0.59
CA ARG A 73 -11.15 -9.84 1.96
C ARG A 73 -10.93 -8.36 2.22
N TRP A 74 -11.90 -7.71 2.81
CA TRP A 74 -11.92 -6.29 3.10
C TRP A 74 -12.13 -6.08 4.60
N SER A 75 -11.15 -5.56 5.31
CA SER A 75 -11.24 -5.39 6.77
C SER A 75 -11.87 -4.05 7.19
N GLY A 76 -12.01 -3.09 6.26
CA GLY A 76 -12.70 -1.82 6.53
C GLY A 76 -12.09 -0.98 7.66
N GLY A 77 -10.78 -1.11 7.92
CA GLY A 77 -10.08 -0.45 9.03
C GLY A 77 -10.01 -1.28 10.32
N ASP A 78 -10.72 -2.40 10.39
CA ASP A 78 -10.72 -3.28 11.56
C ASP A 78 -9.53 -4.26 11.53
N VAL A 79 -8.64 -4.11 12.52
CA VAL A 79 -7.44 -4.95 12.65
C VAL A 79 -7.78 -6.37 13.13
N ALA A 80 -8.86 -6.56 13.89
CA ALA A 80 -9.28 -7.88 14.33
C ALA A 80 -9.82 -8.69 13.14
N HIS A 81 -10.65 -8.09 12.29
CA HIS A 81 -11.08 -8.68 11.03
C HIS A 81 -9.90 -8.98 10.11
N ALA A 82 -8.89 -8.10 10.04
CA ALA A 82 -7.70 -8.36 9.23
C ALA A 82 -6.96 -9.63 9.68
N ARG A 83 -6.84 -9.88 10.99
CA ARG A 83 -6.24 -11.12 11.54
C ARG A 83 -7.05 -12.36 11.21
N GLN A 84 -8.38 -12.28 11.33
CA GLN A 84 -9.27 -13.38 10.95
C GLN A 84 -9.13 -13.70 9.46
N PHE A 85 -9.20 -12.68 8.60
CA PHE A 85 -9.12 -12.85 7.14
C PHE A 85 -7.75 -13.33 6.67
N ALA A 86 -6.67 -12.97 7.38
CA ALA A 86 -5.35 -13.52 7.10
C ALA A 86 -5.34 -15.04 7.27
N LYS A 87 -5.93 -15.58 8.35
CA LYS A 87 -6.06 -17.03 8.56
C LYS A 87 -6.92 -17.69 7.47
N GLU A 88 -8.08 -17.11 7.14
CA GLU A 88 -8.95 -17.63 6.08
C GLU A 88 -8.23 -17.74 4.73
N LEU A 89 -7.42 -16.72 4.35
CA LEU A 89 -6.65 -16.76 3.11
C LEU A 89 -5.59 -17.86 3.08
N LEU A 90 -5.02 -18.21 4.24
CA LEU A 90 -4.08 -19.32 4.37
C LEU A 90 -4.80 -20.66 4.27
N ASP A 91 -5.94 -20.82 4.95
CA ASP A 91 -6.75 -22.04 4.89
C ASP A 91 -7.23 -22.33 3.46
N LEU A 92 -7.50 -21.28 2.69
CA LEU A 92 -7.82 -21.36 1.27
C LEU A 92 -6.59 -21.59 0.36
N ARG A 93 -5.40 -21.81 0.96
CA ARG A 93 -4.14 -22.14 0.27
C ARG A 93 -3.76 -21.11 -0.81
N SER A 94 -3.75 -19.84 -0.46
CA SER A 94 -3.25 -18.78 -1.35
C SER A 94 -1.78 -19.04 -1.71
N ASP A 95 -1.44 -18.98 -3.00
CA ASP A 95 -0.06 -19.10 -3.50
C ASP A 95 0.74 -17.82 -3.23
N VAL A 96 0.06 -16.67 -3.22
CA VAL A 96 0.59 -15.35 -2.85
C VAL A 96 -0.53 -14.51 -2.25
N ILE A 97 -0.17 -13.62 -1.31
CA ILE A 97 -1.13 -12.68 -0.71
C ILE A 97 -0.69 -11.26 -1.05
N LEU A 98 -1.63 -10.44 -1.56
CA LEU A 98 -1.50 -8.99 -1.64
C LEU A 98 -2.11 -8.37 -0.39
N THR A 99 -1.39 -7.46 0.28
CA THR A 99 -1.89 -6.69 1.42
C THR A 99 -1.73 -5.20 1.21
N ASN A 100 -2.56 -4.38 1.86
CA ASN A 100 -2.31 -2.95 1.92
C ASN A 100 -2.35 -2.44 3.38
N SER A 101 -1.60 -1.41 3.67
CA SER A 101 -1.39 -0.79 4.99
C SER A 101 -0.54 -1.61 5.97
N THR A 102 0.06 -0.91 6.92
CA THR A 102 0.94 -1.52 7.94
C THR A 102 0.17 -2.49 8.84
N PRO A 103 -1.00 -2.15 9.44
CA PRO A 103 -1.71 -3.06 10.35
C PRO A 103 -2.13 -4.38 9.70
N VAL A 104 -2.58 -4.34 8.45
CA VAL A 104 -3.00 -5.52 7.70
C VAL A 104 -1.81 -6.40 7.34
N THR A 105 -0.71 -5.80 6.91
CA THR A 105 0.52 -6.53 6.59
C THR A 105 1.12 -7.20 7.83
N VAL A 106 1.08 -6.52 8.97
CA VAL A 106 1.47 -7.11 10.28
C VAL A 106 0.58 -8.30 10.63
N ALA A 107 -0.74 -8.20 10.42
CA ALA A 107 -1.67 -9.32 10.67
C ALA A 107 -1.31 -10.56 9.84
N VAL A 108 -0.96 -10.40 8.57
CA VAL A 108 -0.51 -11.52 7.72
C VAL A 108 0.84 -12.04 8.16
N ARG A 109 1.82 -11.17 8.45
CA ARG A 109 3.14 -11.56 8.97
C ARG A 109 3.05 -12.43 10.22
N ASP A 110 2.16 -12.06 11.14
CA ASP A 110 1.97 -12.78 12.42
C ASP A 110 1.28 -14.14 12.23
N THR A 111 0.56 -14.32 11.10
CA THR A 111 -0.16 -15.53 10.78
C THR A 111 0.69 -16.53 9.98
N THR A 112 1.60 -16.07 9.11
CA THR A 112 2.42 -16.95 8.27
C THR A 112 3.85 -16.45 8.09
N ARG A 113 4.78 -17.41 8.05
CA ARG A 113 6.19 -17.19 7.66
C ARG A 113 6.55 -17.85 6.32
N MET A 114 5.57 -18.50 5.68
CA MET A 114 5.79 -19.32 4.49
C MET A 114 5.14 -18.75 3.24
N THR A 115 3.89 -18.31 3.36
CA THR A 115 3.14 -17.83 2.19
C THR A 115 3.72 -16.50 1.69
N PRO A 116 4.18 -16.45 0.43
CA PRO A 116 4.65 -15.24 -0.21
C PRO A 116 3.63 -14.10 -0.06
N THR A 117 4.10 -12.93 0.34
CA THR A 117 3.24 -11.77 0.55
C THR A 117 3.85 -10.54 -0.09
N VAL A 118 3.08 -9.87 -0.95
CA VAL A 118 3.42 -8.57 -1.51
C VAL A 118 2.57 -7.51 -0.83
N PHE A 119 3.22 -6.55 -0.19
CA PHE A 119 2.51 -5.46 0.46
C PHE A 119 2.61 -4.15 -0.33
N VAL A 120 1.59 -3.32 -0.19
CA VAL A 120 1.57 -1.92 -0.66
C VAL A 120 1.19 -0.99 0.48
N GLN A 121 1.63 0.26 0.39
CA GLN A 121 1.30 1.32 1.37
C GLN A 121 1.71 0.99 2.82
N VAL A 122 2.78 0.26 3.03
CA VAL A 122 3.40 0.08 4.35
C VAL A 122 4.38 1.22 4.58
N SER A 123 4.21 1.96 5.67
CA SER A 123 4.95 3.21 5.89
C SER A 123 6.34 3.01 6.51
N ASP A 124 6.51 2.02 7.35
CA ASP A 124 7.79 1.69 8.00
C ASP A 124 7.93 0.17 8.11
N PRO A 125 8.26 -0.52 7.03
CA PRO A 125 8.29 -1.98 7.05
C PRO A 125 9.41 -2.55 7.93
N VAL A 126 10.49 -1.81 8.16
CA VAL A 126 11.58 -2.23 9.06
C VAL A 126 11.20 -1.97 10.52
N GLY A 127 10.76 -0.76 10.85
CA GLY A 127 10.34 -0.41 12.22
C GLY A 127 9.11 -1.19 12.69
N ALA A 128 8.21 -1.57 11.76
CA ALA A 128 7.08 -2.46 12.04
C ALA A 128 7.48 -3.95 12.12
N GLY A 129 8.75 -4.29 11.89
CA GLY A 129 9.24 -5.66 11.88
C GLY A 129 8.67 -6.53 10.75
N VAL A 130 8.18 -5.93 9.67
CA VAL A 130 7.65 -6.63 8.50
C VAL A 130 8.77 -7.24 7.69
N VAL A 131 9.89 -6.53 7.55
CA VAL A 131 11.10 -6.97 6.83
C VAL A 131 12.36 -6.63 7.63
N GLN A 132 13.47 -7.29 7.31
CA GLN A 132 14.76 -7.03 7.98
C GLN A 132 15.41 -5.74 7.48
N SER A 133 15.37 -5.50 6.16
CA SER A 133 15.86 -4.26 5.53
C SER A 133 15.13 -4.01 4.22
N LEU A 134 15.25 -2.80 3.68
CA LEU A 134 14.60 -2.44 2.40
C LEU A 134 15.29 -3.14 1.21
N THR A 135 16.60 -3.31 1.24
CA THR A 135 17.37 -3.92 0.15
C THR A 135 17.32 -5.44 0.17
N ARG A 136 17.19 -6.05 1.36
CA ARG A 136 17.12 -7.50 1.58
C ARG A 136 16.00 -7.80 2.58
N PRO A 137 14.77 -8.02 2.12
CA PRO A 137 13.61 -8.26 3.01
C PRO A 137 13.79 -9.44 3.97
N GLY A 138 14.47 -10.50 3.54
CA GLY A 138 14.94 -11.61 4.38
C GLY A 138 13.90 -12.65 4.77
N GLY A 139 12.68 -12.57 4.26
CA GLY A 139 11.59 -13.49 4.60
C GLY A 139 10.63 -13.74 3.44
N ASN A 140 9.38 -14.02 3.79
CA ASN A 140 8.30 -14.24 2.83
C ASN A 140 7.54 -12.96 2.42
N LEU A 141 7.94 -11.79 2.91
CA LEU A 141 7.29 -10.51 2.63
C LEU A 141 8.21 -9.61 1.80
N THR A 142 7.62 -8.96 0.79
CA THR A 142 8.25 -7.89 -0.01
C THR A 142 7.19 -6.90 -0.44
N GLY A 143 7.56 -5.78 -1.07
CA GLY A 143 6.55 -4.86 -1.59
C GLY A 143 6.99 -3.40 -1.70
N PHE A 144 6.04 -2.49 -1.46
CA PHE A 144 6.16 -1.08 -1.78
C PHE A 144 5.80 -0.23 -0.56
N THR A 145 6.77 0.59 -0.12
CA THR A 145 6.53 1.51 0.98
C THR A 145 5.86 2.79 0.47
N ASN A 146 5.29 3.55 1.41
CA ASN A 146 4.88 4.92 1.16
C ASN A 146 6.12 5.81 0.94
N PHE A 147 6.15 6.99 1.48
CA PHE A 147 7.21 7.97 1.31
C PHE A 147 8.13 8.04 2.52
N ASP A 148 9.31 8.62 2.29
CA ASP A 148 10.28 8.90 3.35
C ASP A 148 9.72 9.90 4.39
N PRO A 149 10.04 9.75 5.68
CA PRO A 149 9.61 10.68 6.73
C PRO A 149 9.97 12.14 6.48
N SER A 150 11.03 12.43 5.73
CA SER A 150 11.42 13.80 5.35
C SER A 150 10.32 14.53 4.54
N THR A 151 9.38 13.80 3.98
CA THR A 151 8.16 14.32 3.33
C THR A 151 7.35 15.22 4.29
N ALA A 152 7.46 15.03 5.61
CA ALA A 152 6.79 15.86 6.60
C ALA A 152 7.12 17.37 6.44
N GLY A 153 8.37 17.72 6.16
CA GLY A 153 8.77 19.10 5.87
C GLY A 153 7.99 19.68 4.68
N LYS A 154 7.80 18.87 3.64
CA LYS A 154 7.06 19.28 2.44
C LYS A 154 5.58 19.51 2.72
N TRP A 155 4.93 18.69 3.52
CA TRP A 155 3.54 18.91 3.94
C TRP A 155 3.39 20.25 4.69
N LEU A 156 4.31 20.55 5.61
CA LEU A 156 4.29 21.80 6.38
C LEU A 156 4.55 23.03 5.48
N GLU A 157 5.49 22.95 4.55
CA GLU A 157 5.73 24.01 3.55
C GLU A 157 4.48 24.28 2.71
N LEU A 158 3.79 23.23 2.28
CA LEU A 158 2.58 23.33 1.49
C LEU A 158 1.44 23.97 2.30
N LEU A 159 1.28 23.62 3.57
CA LEU A 159 0.33 24.27 4.47
C LEU A 159 0.64 25.76 4.63
N LYS A 160 1.91 26.14 4.82
CA LYS A 160 2.33 27.53 4.92
C LYS A 160 2.09 28.32 3.62
N ARG A 161 2.26 27.69 2.44
CA ARG A 161 1.93 28.31 1.15
C ARG A 161 0.45 28.50 0.95
N LEU A 162 -0.36 27.53 1.43
CA LEU A 162 -1.82 27.55 1.36
C LEU A 162 -2.42 28.62 2.27
N ALA A 163 -1.89 28.72 3.49
CA ALA A 163 -2.33 29.64 4.51
C ALA A 163 -1.11 30.28 5.22
N PRO A 164 -0.56 31.40 4.70
CA PRO A 164 0.69 32.01 5.20
C PRO A 164 0.64 32.42 6.66
N ASN A 165 -0.55 32.76 7.17
CA ASN A 165 -0.74 33.27 8.52
C ASN A 165 -0.91 32.20 9.59
N ILE A 166 -0.86 30.89 9.24
CA ILE A 166 -0.98 29.82 10.23
C ILE A 166 0.24 29.81 11.16
N THR A 167 -0.04 29.64 12.44
CA THR A 167 0.97 29.45 13.48
C THR A 167 0.85 28.10 14.18
N ARG A 168 -0.28 27.37 13.96
CA ARG A 168 -0.62 26.11 14.60
C ARG A 168 -1.01 25.07 13.57
N ILE A 169 -0.47 23.87 13.67
CA ILE A 169 -0.80 22.76 12.80
C ILE A 169 -1.17 21.55 13.65
N ALA A 170 -2.42 21.11 13.55
CA ALA A 170 -2.86 19.83 14.08
C ALA A 170 -2.45 18.71 13.12
N TYR A 171 -1.70 17.71 13.59
CA TYR A 171 -1.44 16.51 12.78
C TYR A 171 -2.30 15.35 13.26
N LEU A 172 -3.23 14.92 12.40
CA LEU A 172 -4.26 13.94 12.69
C LEU A 172 -3.76 12.52 12.46
N PHE A 173 -3.92 11.66 13.46
CA PHE A 173 -3.55 10.25 13.39
C PHE A 173 -4.25 9.40 14.45
N ASN A 174 -4.38 8.09 14.20
CA ASN A 174 -4.79 7.13 15.21
C ASN A 174 -3.55 6.39 15.75
N PRO A 175 -3.24 6.44 17.05
CA PRO A 175 -2.06 5.80 17.63
C PRO A 175 -1.96 4.28 17.41
N ASN A 176 -3.10 3.61 17.19
CA ASN A 176 -3.16 2.16 17.00
C ASN A 176 -2.86 1.73 15.55
N THR A 177 -2.97 2.64 14.58
CA THR A 177 -2.85 2.32 13.15
C THR A 177 -1.79 3.15 12.42
N ALA A 178 -1.40 4.31 12.98
CA ALA A 178 -0.44 5.22 12.37
C ALA A 178 1.01 4.83 12.66
N PRO A 179 1.89 4.90 11.67
CA PRO A 179 3.33 4.83 11.88
C PRO A 179 3.83 6.13 12.53
N LEU A 180 4.33 6.05 13.75
CA LEU A 180 4.76 7.22 14.53
C LEU A 180 5.96 7.98 13.93
N LEU A 181 6.66 7.41 12.95
CA LEU A 181 7.80 8.07 12.30
C LEU A 181 7.42 9.39 11.63
N TYR A 182 6.21 9.49 11.05
CA TYR A 182 5.73 10.75 10.44
C TYR A 182 5.39 11.80 11.49
N ALA A 183 4.78 11.41 12.60
CA ALA A 183 4.53 12.31 13.73
C ALA A 183 5.83 12.91 14.28
N LYS A 184 6.87 12.09 14.47
CA LYS A 184 8.21 12.55 14.88
C LYS A 184 8.80 13.52 13.86
N ALA A 185 8.72 13.21 12.58
CA ALA A 185 9.23 14.08 11.52
C ALA A 185 8.51 15.44 11.46
N VAL A 186 7.17 15.46 11.66
CA VAL A 186 6.39 16.71 11.78
C VAL A 186 6.87 17.55 12.95
N VAL A 187 7.04 16.94 14.13
CA VAL A 187 7.53 17.65 15.35
C VAL A 187 8.91 18.26 15.10
N THR A 188 9.79 17.54 14.41
CA THR A 188 11.15 18.02 14.09
C THR A 188 11.14 19.15 13.07
N ALA A 189 10.29 19.09 12.05
CA ALA A 189 10.28 20.06 10.96
C ALA A 189 9.47 21.35 11.27
N ALA A 190 8.46 21.28 12.12
CA ALA A 190 7.55 22.41 12.39
C ALA A 190 8.27 23.68 12.88
N PRO A 191 9.24 23.64 13.82
CA PRO A 191 9.94 24.83 14.27
C PRO A 191 10.70 25.57 13.15
N LEU A 192 11.20 24.84 12.15
CA LEU A 192 11.93 25.42 11.01
C LEU A 192 11.05 26.33 10.14
N LEU A 193 9.72 26.17 10.23
CA LEU A 193 8.72 26.95 9.51
C LEU A 193 7.97 27.92 10.42
N SER A 194 8.42 28.12 11.66
CA SER A 194 7.79 28.97 12.67
C SER A 194 6.33 28.59 12.92
N VAL A 195 6.05 27.29 13.01
CA VAL A 195 4.72 26.76 13.34
C VAL A 195 4.81 25.82 14.54
N LYS A 196 3.76 25.80 15.36
CA LYS A 196 3.59 24.85 16.46
C LYS A 196 2.84 23.63 15.96
N SER A 197 3.47 22.47 15.97
CA SER A 197 2.81 21.19 15.71
C SER A 197 2.12 20.68 16.97
N ILE A 198 0.86 20.25 16.82
CA ILE A 198 0.02 19.79 17.93
C ILE A 198 -0.53 18.42 17.57
N PRO A 199 -0.28 17.36 18.38
CA PRO A 199 -0.81 16.05 18.11
C PRO A 199 -2.33 16.04 18.21
N ALA A 200 -3.00 15.58 17.16
CA ALA A 200 -4.42 15.30 17.10
C ALA A 200 -4.61 13.78 17.08
N ALA A 201 -4.26 13.14 18.20
CA ALA A 201 -4.41 11.70 18.37
C ALA A 201 -5.88 11.37 18.62
N VAL A 202 -6.46 10.47 17.81
CA VAL A 202 -7.86 10.07 17.85
C VAL A 202 -8.02 8.57 17.70
N HIS A 203 -8.99 7.96 18.39
CA HIS A 203 -9.21 6.53 18.37
C HIS A 203 -10.48 6.12 17.60
N ASN A 204 -11.41 7.06 17.41
CA ASN A 204 -12.69 6.83 16.75
C ASN A 204 -13.18 8.11 16.02
N ALA A 205 -14.27 7.97 15.27
CA ALA A 205 -14.84 9.04 14.47
C ALA A 205 -15.34 10.23 15.31
N ASP A 206 -15.92 9.99 16.49
CA ASP A 206 -16.45 11.05 17.37
C ASP A 206 -15.31 11.88 17.96
N GLU A 207 -14.19 11.26 18.33
CA GLU A 207 -13.00 11.97 18.78
C GLU A 207 -12.42 12.83 17.65
N MET A 208 -12.35 12.27 16.45
CA MET A 208 -11.87 12.95 15.26
C MET A 208 -12.69 14.21 14.96
N GLU A 209 -14.02 14.11 14.96
CA GLU A 209 -14.90 15.25 14.75
C GLU A 209 -14.66 16.35 15.78
N ARG A 210 -14.70 16.01 17.07
CA ARG A 210 -14.47 16.96 18.18
C ARG A 210 -13.11 17.66 18.06
N VAL A 211 -12.06 16.92 17.74
CA VAL A 211 -10.70 17.48 17.61
C VAL A 211 -10.61 18.41 16.42
N ILE A 212 -11.14 18.06 15.26
CA ILE A 212 -11.16 18.94 14.07
C ILE A 212 -11.96 20.21 14.35
N GLU A 213 -13.13 20.12 14.96
CA GLU A 213 -13.94 21.26 15.35
C GLU A 213 -13.23 22.18 16.34
N GLN A 214 -12.56 21.62 17.33
CA GLN A 214 -11.78 22.38 18.30
C GLN A 214 -10.66 23.18 17.64
N PHE A 215 -9.91 22.56 16.73
CA PHE A 215 -8.82 23.23 16.00
C PHE A 215 -9.34 24.32 15.06
N ALA A 216 -10.48 24.11 14.45
CA ALA A 216 -11.09 25.05 13.51
C ALA A 216 -11.58 26.37 14.16
N ARG A 217 -11.71 26.43 15.49
CA ARG A 217 -12.12 27.67 16.21
C ARG A 217 -11.05 28.76 16.14
N ALA A 218 -9.79 28.42 15.92
CA ALA A 218 -8.72 29.39 15.84
C ALA A 218 -8.34 29.64 14.38
N SER A 219 -8.35 30.90 13.96
CA SER A 219 -8.13 31.33 12.57
C SER A 219 -6.69 31.09 12.06
N ASP A 220 -5.75 30.87 12.97
CA ASP A 220 -4.33 30.60 12.68
C ASP A 220 -3.99 29.10 12.64
N SER A 221 -4.99 28.25 12.58
CA SER A 221 -4.84 26.78 12.61
C SER A 221 -4.95 26.16 11.22
N ALA A 222 -4.25 25.01 11.04
CA ALA A 222 -4.35 24.17 9.86
C ALA A 222 -4.32 22.69 10.26
N LEU A 223 -4.77 21.81 9.35
CA LEU A 223 -4.81 20.35 9.53
C LEU A 223 -3.80 19.67 8.63
N LEU A 224 -2.97 18.83 9.19
CA LEU A 224 -2.15 17.86 8.46
C LEU A 224 -2.69 16.46 8.73
N VAL A 225 -3.18 15.78 7.70
CA VAL A 225 -3.65 14.40 7.81
C VAL A 225 -2.48 13.46 7.54
N LEU A 226 -2.09 12.65 8.52
CA LEU A 226 -0.98 11.71 8.35
C LEU A 226 -1.40 10.45 7.58
N PRO A 227 -0.44 9.76 6.91
CA PRO A 227 -0.67 8.46 6.28
C PRO A 227 -1.02 7.42 7.35
N ASP A 228 -2.29 7.05 7.39
CA ASP A 228 -2.86 6.19 8.42
C ASP A 228 -4.08 5.45 7.87
N LEU A 229 -4.26 4.18 8.24
CA LEU A 229 -5.41 3.40 7.82
C LEU A 229 -6.72 3.99 8.35
N PHE A 230 -6.75 4.46 9.60
CA PHE A 230 -7.91 5.15 10.17
C PHE A 230 -8.29 6.39 9.36
N ASN A 231 -7.32 7.24 9.02
CA ASN A 231 -7.56 8.45 8.23
C ASN A 231 -8.05 8.09 6.80
N ALA A 232 -7.50 7.04 6.19
CA ALA A 232 -7.94 6.57 4.88
C ALA A 232 -9.39 6.09 4.90
N THR A 233 -9.79 5.35 5.93
CA THR A 233 -11.15 4.83 6.12
C THR A 233 -12.15 5.97 6.39
N ASN A 234 -11.76 6.99 7.18
CA ASN A 234 -12.61 8.12 7.56
C ASN A 234 -12.45 9.34 6.63
N ARG A 235 -11.82 9.20 5.46
CA ARG A 235 -11.44 10.31 4.57
C ARG A 235 -12.58 11.25 4.21
N GLN A 236 -13.77 10.71 3.95
CA GLN A 236 -14.94 11.54 3.58
C GLN A 236 -15.35 12.49 4.71
N SER A 237 -15.39 11.98 5.95
CA SER A 237 -15.71 12.78 7.12
C SER A 237 -14.64 13.84 7.41
N ILE A 238 -13.35 13.47 7.31
CA ILE A 238 -12.23 14.41 7.49
C ILE A 238 -12.31 15.56 6.49
N ILE A 239 -12.54 15.25 5.22
CA ILE A 239 -12.66 16.25 4.14
C ILE A 239 -13.87 17.15 4.38
N ALA A 240 -15.03 16.56 4.70
CA ALA A 240 -16.26 17.31 4.94
C ALA A 240 -16.13 18.27 6.15
N LEU A 241 -15.50 17.81 7.24
CA LEU A 241 -15.24 18.64 8.42
C LEU A 241 -14.25 19.77 8.12
N ALA A 242 -13.14 19.49 7.46
CA ALA A 242 -12.19 20.53 7.06
C ALA A 242 -12.82 21.58 6.15
N ALA A 243 -13.66 21.18 5.19
CA ALA A 243 -14.39 22.07 4.29
C ALA A 243 -15.45 22.89 5.04
N ARG A 244 -16.29 22.25 5.88
CA ARG A 244 -17.33 22.91 6.70
C ARG A 244 -16.73 24.05 7.54
N HIS A 245 -15.59 23.80 8.15
CA HIS A 245 -14.94 24.74 9.03
C HIS A 245 -13.92 25.66 8.34
N ARG A 246 -13.76 25.54 7.02
CA ARG A 246 -12.75 26.29 6.23
C ARG A 246 -11.33 26.14 6.79
N LEU A 247 -11.04 24.97 7.37
CA LEU A 247 -9.74 24.65 7.96
C LEU A 247 -8.77 24.27 6.84
N PRO A 248 -7.68 25.03 6.60
CA PRO A 248 -6.69 24.65 5.61
C PRO A 248 -6.14 23.25 5.91
N ALA A 249 -6.17 22.34 4.93
CA ALA A 249 -5.78 20.96 5.13
C ALA A 249 -4.87 20.44 4.01
N VAL A 250 -3.85 19.67 4.39
CA VAL A 250 -3.00 18.89 3.48
C VAL A 250 -3.15 17.42 3.79
N TYR A 251 -3.25 16.64 2.72
CA TYR A 251 -3.52 15.20 2.75
C TYR A 251 -2.33 14.40 2.19
N PRO A 252 -2.17 13.13 2.60
CA PRO A 252 -1.01 12.31 2.19
C PRO A 252 -1.14 11.72 0.79
N PHE A 253 -2.35 11.61 0.23
CA PHE A 253 -2.60 10.91 -1.03
C PHE A 253 -3.57 11.66 -1.95
N SER A 254 -3.40 11.48 -3.26
CA SER A 254 -4.21 12.12 -4.31
C SER A 254 -5.69 11.79 -4.23
N TYR A 255 -6.06 10.59 -3.77
CA TYR A 255 -7.47 10.20 -3.64
C TYR A 255 -8.25 11.02 -2.59
N PHE A 256 -7.59 11.68 -1.62
CA PHE A 256 -8.27 12.67 -0.78
C PHE A 256 -8.71 13.88 -1.60
N VAL A 257 -7.88 14.31 -2.57
CA VAL A 257 -8.22 15.44 -3.45
C VAL A 257 -9.34 15.08 -4.42
N THR A 258 -9.32 13.89 -5.01
CA THR A 258 -10.42 13.43 -5.86
C THR A 258 -11.73 13.22 -5.11
N SER A 259 -11.65 13.06 -3.77
CA SER A 259 -12.82 13.01 -2.87
C SER A 259 -13.25 14.39 -2.37
N GLY A 260 -12.66 15.51 -2.84
CA GLY A 260 -13.03 16.88 -2.45
C GLY A 260 -12.03 17.58 -1.51
N GLY A 261 -10.93 16.94 -1.15
CA GLY A 261 -9.86 17.55 -0.36
C GLY A 261 -9.11 18.63 -1.11
N LEU A 262 -8.53 19.59 -0.37
CA LEU A 262 -7.94 20.81 -0.92
C LEU A 262 -6.63 20.54 -1.69
N MET A 263 -5.69 19.82 -1.06
CA MET A 263 -4.36 19.57 -1.62
C MET A 263 -3.73 18.31 -1.00
N SER A 264 -3.03 17.55 -1.80
CA SER A 264 -2.22 16.44 -1.30
C SER A 264 -0.79 16.50 -1.82
N TYR A 265 0.10 15.87 -1.05
CA TYR A 265 1.45 15.57 -1.48
C TYR A 265 1.82 14.16 -0.99
N GLY A 266 2.00 13.25 -1.91
CA GLY A 266 2.30 11.85 -1.61
C GLY A 266 2.42 10.99 -2.85
N THR A 267 2.51 9.68 -2.65
CA THR A 267 2.66 8.71 -3.74
C THR A 267 1.34 8.52 -4.50
N GLU A 268 1.47 8.23 -5.80
CA GLU A 268 0.32 7.80 -6.60
C GLU A 268 -0.02 6.34 -6.27
N VAL A 269 -1.11 6.16 -5.55
CA VAL A 269 -1.48 4.84 -4.98
C VAL A 269 -1.69 3.79 -6.06
N LEU A 270 -2.34 4.13 -7.17
CA LEU A 270 -2.60 3.19 -8.25
C LEU A 270 -1.31 2.65 -8.89
N ASP A 271 -0.24 3.46 -8.92
CA ASP A 271 1.06 3.01 -9.40
C ASP A 271 1.68 1.93 -8.51
N THR A 272 1.47 2.01 -7.19
CA THR A 272 1.96 0.96 -6.28
C THR A 272 1.27 -0.39 -6.55
N TYR A 273 -0.02 -0.40 -6.88
CA TYR A 273 -0.75 -1.62 -7.24
C TYR A 273 -0.32 -2.17 -8.60
N ARG A 274 0.01 -1.29 -9.56
CA ARG A 274 0.57 -1.69 -10.86
C ARG A 274 1.92 -2.37 -10.68
N GLN A 275 2.78 -1.80 -9.84
CA GLN A 275 4.10 -2.38 -9.53
C GLN A 275 3.98 -3.66 -8.70
N ALA A 276 3.03 -3.74 -7.75
CA ALA A 276 2.78 -4.95 -6.97
C ALA A 276 2.36 -6.14 -7.86
N ALA A 277 1.60 -5.89 -8.92
CA ALA A 277 1.24 -6.93 -9.89
C ALA A 277 2.50 -7.54 -10.56
N SER A 278 3.53 -6.74 -10.85
CA SER A 278 4.79 -7.26 -11.39
C SER A 278 5.56 -8.13 -10.38
N TYR A 279 5.49 -7.81 -9.09
CA TYR A 279 6.11 -8.63 -8.05
C TYR A 279 5.34 -9.94 -7.84
N VAL A 280 4.00 -9.89 -7.87
CA VAL A 280 3.17 -11.10 -7.84
C VAL A 280 3.46 -12.00 -9.03
N ASP A 281 3.59 -11.45 -10.24
CA ASP A 281 3.98 -12.19 -11.44
C ASP A 281 5.31 -12.94 -11.26
N ARG A 282 6.35 -12.24 -10.79
CA ARG A 282 7.68 -12.81 -10.54
C ARG A 282 7.62 -13.93 -9.50
N ILE A 283 6.87 -13.74 -8.41
CA ILE A 283 6.67 -14.73 -7.35
C ILE A 283 5.95 -15.98 -7.90
N LEU A 284 4.87 -15.79 -8.66
CA LEU A 284 4.13 -16.90 -9.26
C LEU A 284 4.97 -17.68 -10.28
N LYS A 285 5.98 -17.06 -10.88
CA LYS A 285 7.00 -17.66 -11.75
C LYS A 285 8.17 -18.30 -10.98
N GLY A 286 8.17 -18.23 -9.63
CA GLY A 286 9.11 -18.93 -8.77
C GLY A 286 10.22 -18.08 -8.14
N GLU A 287 10.19 -16.76 -8.30
CA GLU A 287 11.12 -15.87 -7.62
C GLU A 287 10.75 -15.73 -6.14
N ARG A 288 11.74 -15.66 -5.26
CA ARG A 288 11.48 -15.58 -3.82
C ARG A 288 11.25 -14.12 -3.39
N PRO A 289 10.30 -13.84 -2.48
CA PRO A 289 10.11 -12.51 -1.92
C PRO A 289 11.39 -11.91 -1.33
N SER A 290 12.24 -12.73 -0.71
CA SER A 290 13.54 -12.32 -0.14
C SER A 290 14.51 -11.70 -1.15
N ASP A 291 14.37 -12.01 -2.44
CA ASP A 291 15.23 -11.56 -3.52
C ASP A 291 14.67 -10.29 -4.21
N LEU A 292 13.46 -9.88 -3.84
CA LEU A 292 12.77 -8.71 -4.34
C LEU A 292 12.93 -7.55 -3.36
N PRO A 293 13.72 -6.49 -3.66
CA PRO A 293 13.92 -5.38 -2.75
C PRO A 293 12.63 -4.59 -2.54
N ILE A 294 12.47 -4.03 -1.35
CA ILE A 294 11.38 -3.10 -1.08
C ILE A 294 11.61 -1.83 -1.89
N GLN A 295 10.59 -1.39 -2.60
CA GLN A 295 10.64 -0.16 -3.37
C GLN A 295 9.90 0.97 -2.66
N GLN A 296 10.44 2.17 -2.77
CA GLN A 296 9.83 3.38 -2.28
C GLN A 296 9.26 4.17 -3.46
N CYS A 297 7.99 4.51 -3.37
CA CYS A 297 7.34 5.28 -4.43
C CYS A 297 7.68 6.77 -4.31
N ARG A 298 7.87 7.44 -5.45
CA ARG A 298 8.13 8.89 -5.48
C ARG A 298 6.85 9.67 -5.20
N PRO A 299 6.89 10.68 -4.31
CA PRO A 299 5.73 11.52 -4.05
C PRO A 299 5.48 12.51 -5.17
N ASN A 300 4.21 12.89 -5.34
CA ASN A 300 3.74 13.90 -6.28
C ASN A 300 2.75 14.85 -5.58
N THR A 301 2.53 16.05 -6.15
CA THR A 301 1.57 17.04 -5.64
C THR A 301 0.28 17.00 -6.46
N SER A 302 -0.86 16.86 -5.80
CA SER A 302 -2.19 16.98 -6.40
C SER A 302 -2.99 18.11 -5.76
N TRP A 303 -3.75 18.82 -6.59
CA TRP A 303 -4.58 19.97 -6.20
C TRP A 303 -6.01 19.75 -6.65
N SER A 304 -6.97 20.23 -5.87
CA SER A 304 -8.35 20.37 -6.32
C SER A 304 -8.43 21.38 -7.48
N SER A 305 -9.26 21.11 -8.48
CA SER A 305 -9.46 21.99 -9.63
C SER A 305 -9.97 23.38 -9.25
N THR A 306 -10.66 23.50 -8.10
CA THR A 306 -11.22 24.74 -7.57
C THR A 306 -10.23 25.60 -6.78
N SER A 307 -9.07 25.05 -6.41
CA SER A 307 -8.12 25.67 -5.48
C SER A 307 -6.70 25.80 -6.03
N ARG A 308 -6.49 25.55 -7.32
CA ARG A 308 -5.17 25.68 -7.94
C ARG A 308 -4.72 27.14 -7.91
N PRO A 309 -3.62 27.51 -7.22
CA PRO A 309 -3.12 28.88 -7.26
C PRO A 309 -2.79 29.26 -8.73
N PRO A 310 -2.95 30.54 -9.11
CA PRO A 310 -2.63 31.01 -10.44
C PRO A 310 -1.16 30.64 -10.74
N ARG A 311 -0.91 30.05 -11.92
CA ARG A 311 0.46 29.82 -12.40
C ARG A 311 1.16 31.18 -12.41
N ARG A 312 2.27 31.35 -11.68
CA ARG A 312 3.15 32.48 -11.90
C ARG A 312 3.63 32.37 -13.35
N SER A 313 3.20 33.31 -14.18
CA SER A 313 3.82 33.55 -15.49
C SER A 313 5.31 33.83 -15.25
N ALA A 314 6.16 33.06 -15.95
CA ALA A 314 7.59 33.23 -15.94
C ALA A 314 7.99 34.61 -16.54
#